data_af4b7b93cda2bd48288464dd4753a8ae
#
_entry.id   af4b7b93cda2bd48288464dd4753a8ae
#
_cell.length_a   1.000
_cell.length_b   1.000
_cell.length_c   1.000
_cell.angle_alpha   90.00
_cell.angle_beta   90.00
_cell.angle_gamma   90.00
#
_symmetry.space_group_name_H-M   'P 1'
#
loop_
_entity.id
_entity.type
_entity.pdbx_description
1 polymer ?
#
loop_
_entity_poly.entity_id
_entity_poly.type
_entity_poly.pdbx_seq_one_letter_code
_entity_poly.pdbx_strand_id
1 'polypeptide(L)'
;MELNKLSLSEIKNGLEKGDFTSTELTSHYLERIEKYDKQLNSFISVTSDHALEQAKAADQRYKNEDALPLDGIPIAHKDIFCTKGILTTCGSRMLSNFESPYSATVYEKLDKQGMVMLGKTNMDEFAMGSSNETSFFGKVKNPWNLDYVPGGSSGGSAACVSAELAPVATATDTGGSIRQPASLCGLTGIKPTYGRVSRYGMIAFASSLDQGGVIARSAEDAALVLEAMSGHDPKDSTSLNLDAPDLTANLNDSIKGMKIGLPKEFFDREIPSFVENSIEEAISVYKDLGAEIVEVSLKNINLSLPVYYILAPA
;
A
#
# COMPACT_ATOMS: atom_id res chain seq x y z
N MET A 1 -14.09 -17.77 -13.29
CA MET A 1 -12.86 -16.93 -13.12
C MET A 1 -12.75 -16.58 -11.65
N GLU A 2 -11.55 -16.68 -11.04
CA GLU A 2 -11.34 -16.28 -9.65
C GLU A 2 -10.95 -14.80 -9.63
N LEU A 3 -11.95 -13.91 -9.52
CA LEU A 3 -11.78 -12.44 -9.63
C LEU A 3 -10.77 -11.87 -8.62
N ASN A 4 -10.67 -12.47 -7.43
CA ASN A 4 -9.74 -12.05 -6.37
C ASN A 4 -8.27 -12.35 -6.69
N LYS A 5 -7.96 -13.18 -7.67
CA LYS A 5 -6.59 -13.55 -8.05
C LYS A 5 -6.03 -12.71 -9.21
N LEU A 6 -6.87 -11.95 -9.89
CA LEU A 6 -6.46 -11.12 -11.02
C LEU A 6 -5.48 -10.01 -10.57
N SER A 7 -4.48 -9.73 -11.40
CA SER A 7 -3.65 -8.50 -11.30
C SER A 7 -4.47 -7.28 -11.70
N LEU A 8 -3.98 -6.07 -11.37
CA LEU A 8 -4.68 -4.84 -11.78
C LEU A 8 -4.79 -4.72 -13.31
N SER A 9 -3.75 -5.14 -14.03
CA SER A 9 -3.77 -5.17 -15.50
C SER A 9 -4.81 -6.14 -16.05
N GLU A 10 -4.96 -7.33 -15.44
CA GLU A 10 -6.00 -8.30 -15.81
C GLU A 10 -7.38 -7.80 -15.45
N ILE A 11 -7.56 -7.16 -14.29
CA ILE A 11 -8.83 -6.53 -13.90
C ILE A 11 -9.22 -5.47 -14.93
N LYS A 12 -8.31 -4.54 -15.25
CA LYS A 12 -8.54 -3.51 -16.24
C LYS A 12 -8.97 -4.10 -17.60
N ASN A 13 -8.22 -5.06 -18.11
CA ASN A 13 -8.54 -5.74 -19.35
C ASN A 13 -9.90 -6.44 -19.34
N GLY A 14 -10.26 -7.05 -18.21
CA GLY A 14 -11.56 -7.72 -18.06
C GLY A 14 -12.73 -6.73 -18.06
N LEU A 15 -12.58 -5.60 -17.38
CA LEU A 15 -13.56 -4.51 -17.38
C LEU A 15 -13.72 -3.87 -18.78
N GLU A 16 -12.61 -3.60 -19.48
CA GLU A 16 -12.61 -3.06 -20.84
C GLU A 16 -13.28 -4.01 -21.86
N LYS A 17 -13.11 -5.33 -21.71
CA LYS A 17 -13.75 -6.35 -22.56
C LYS A 17 -15.19 -6.65 -22.17
N GLY A 18 -15.61 -6.22 -20.98
CA GLY A 18 -16.92 -6.57 -20.44
C GLY A 18 -17.02 -8.04 -19.99
N ASP A 19 -15.90 -8.68 -19.64
CA ASP A 19 -15.87 -10.04 -19.08
C ASP A 19 -16.59 -10.09 -17.72
N PHE A 20 -16.58 -8.99 -17.01
CA PHE A 20 -17.30 -8.69 -15.77
C PHE A 20 -17.43 -7.17 -15.61
N THR A 21 -18.37 -6.73 -14.77
CA THR A 21 -18.59 -5.32 -14.43
C THR A 21 -17.84 -4.92 -13.16
N SER A 22 -17.58 -3.62 -12.98
CA SER A 22 -17.02 -3.10 -11.72
C SER A 22 -17.95 -3.39 -10.55
N THR A 23 -19.27 -3.34 -10.74
CA THR A 23 -20.25 -3.68 -9.70
C THR A 23 -20.11 -5.14 -9.27
N GLU A 24 -19.96 -6.10 -10.21
CA GLU A 24 -19.74 -7.51 -9.89
C GLU A 24 -18.42 -7.73 -9.16
N LEU A 25 -17.35 -7.12 -9.64
CA LEU A 25 -16.03 -7.21 -9.02
C LEU A 25 -16.04 -6.64 -7.58
N THR A 26 -16.63 -5.45 -7.40
CA THR A 26 -16.73 -4.80 -6.10
C THR A 26 -17.59 -5.63 -5.13
N SER A 27 -18.73 -6.15 -5.59
CA SER A 27 -19.58 -7.03 -4.78
C SER A 27 -18.83 -8.29 -4.34
N HIS A 28 -18.05 -8.90 -5.24
CA HIS A 28 -17.21 -10.06 -4.91
C HIS A 28 -16.21 -9.76 -3.77
N TYR A 29 -15.53 -8.60 -3.82
CA TYR A 29 -14.60 -8.22 -2.73
C TYR A 29 -15.34 -7.92 -1.42
N LEU A 30 -16.49 -7.23 -1.47
CA LEU A 30 -17.30 -6.95 -0.28
C LEU A 30 -17.80 -8.24 0.40
N GLU A 31 -18.26 -9.22 -0.37
CA GLU A 31 -18.64 -10.54 0.14
C GLU A 31 -17.45 -11.27 0.78
N ARG A 32 -16.27 -11.19 0.18
CA ARG A 32 -15.04 -11.77 0.75
C ARG A 32 -14.66 -11.09 2.07
N ILE A 33 -14.75 -9.77 2.14
CA ILE A 33 -14.49 -9.00 3.38
C ILE A 33 -15.48 -9.46 4.48
N GLU A 34 -16.78 -9.51 4.19
CA GLU A 34 -17.79 -9.95 5.16
C GLU A 34 -17.53 -11.37 5.69
N LYS A 35 -17.09 -12.27 4.80
CA LYS A 35 -16.85 -13.67 5.13
C LYS A 35 -15.57 -13.89 5.93
N TYR A 36 -14.48 -13.23 5.58
CA TYR A 36 -13.14 -13.57 6.07
C TYR A 36 -12.52 -12.54 7.02
N ASP A 37 -12.87 -11.25 6.93
CA ASP A 37 -12.19 -10.21 7.70
C ASP A 37 -12.44 -10.31 9.21
N LYS A 38 -13.53 -10.93 9.63
CA LYS A 38 -13.80 -11.20 11.06
C LYS A 38 -12.67 -11.96 11.77
N GLN A 39 -11.89 -12.76 11.05
CA GLN A 39 -10.74 -13.50 11.58
C GLN A 39 -9.47 -12.67 11.57
N LEU A 40 -9.35 -11.72 10.65
CA LEU A 40 -8.14 -10.92 10.39
C LEU A 40 -8.19 -9.57 11.09
N ASN A 41 -9.38 -8.96 11.16
CA ASN A 41 -9.59 -7.59 11.64
C ASN A 41 -8.80 -6.54 10.84
N SER A 42 -8.71 -6.75 9.51
CA SER A 42 -7.90 -5.89 8.63
C SER A 42 -8.59 -4.58 8.24
N PHE A 43 -9.92 -4.48 8.40
CA PHE A 43 -10.67 -3.24 8.19
C PHE A 43 -11.19 -2.67 9.51
N ILE A 44 -11.14 -1.32 9.65
CA ILE A 44 -11.85 -0.57 10.71
C ILE A 44 -13.27 -0.27 10.26
N SER A 45 -13.42 0.14 8.99
CA SER A 45 -14.72 0.39 8.38
C SER A 45 -14.75 -0.06 6.93
N VAL A 46 -15.87 -0.65 6.53
CA VAL A 46 -16.16 -1.05 5.15
C VAL A 46 -17.20 -0.09 4.61
N THR A 47 -16.96 0.46 3.42
CA THR A 47 -17.78 1.51 2.80
C THR A 47 -18.63 0.94 1.68
N SER A 48 -19.44 -0.09 1.95
CA SER A 48 -20.15 -0.88 0.94
C SER A 48 -21.02 -0.04 0.00
N ASP A 49 -21.85 0.85 0.54
CA ASP A 49 -22.77 1.67 -0.28
C ASP A 49 -21.95 2.62 -1.18
N HIS A 50 -20.95 3.30 -0.62
CA HIS A 50 -20.05 4.18 -1.37
C HIS A 50 -19.29 3.43 -2.46
N ALA A 51 -18.74 2.25 -2.16
CA ALA A 51 -18.05 1.40 -3.13
C ALA A 51 -18.96 0.98 -4.29
N LEU A 52 -20.20 0.58 -4.00
CA LEU A 52 -21.15 0.19 -5.02
C LEU A 52 -21.63 1.37 -5.87
N GLU A 53 -21.75 2.58 -5.31
CA GLU A 53 -22.03 3.80 -6.06
C GLU A 53 -20.88 4.14 -7.03
N GLN A 54 -19.63 4.10 -6.57
CA GLN A 54 -18.46 4.31 -7.42
C GLN A 54 -18.35 3.25 -8.51
N ALA A 55 -18.60 1.98 -8.19
CA ALA A 55 -18.57 0.88 -9.15
C ALA A 55 -19.63 1.03 -10.26
N LYS A 56 -20.87 1.39 -9.90
CA LYS A 56 -21.93 1.69 -10.86
C LYS A 56 -21.59 2.87 -11.77
N ALA A 57 -20.95 3.90 -11.23
CA ALA A 57 -20.50 5.05 -12.01
C ALA A 57 -19.40 4.63 -13.01
N ALA A 58 -18.47 3.74 -12.61
CA ALA A 58 -17.47 3.16 -13.49
C ALA A 58 -18.11 2.31 -14.61
N ASP A 59 -19.06 1.45 -14.28
CA ASP A 59 -19.80 0.66 -15.27
C ASP A 59 -20.51 1.55 -16.32
N GLN A 60 -20.98 2.72 -15.90
CA GLN A 60 -21.60 3.65 -16.82
C GLN A 60 -20.55 4.35 -17.73
N ARG A 61 -19.35 4.67 -17.21
CA ARG A 61 -18.26 5.21 -18.04
C ARG A 61 -17.78 4.20 -19.06
N TYR A 62 -17.61 2.93 -18.69
CA TYR A 62 -17.30 1.87 -19.66
C TYR A 62 -18.33 1.77 -20.80
N LYS A 63 -19.62 1.87 -20.48
CA LYS A 63 -20.70 1.85 -21.50
C LYS A 63 -20.65 3.07 -22.44
N ASN A 64 -20.18 4.20 -21.93
CA ASN A 64 -20.11 5.46 -22.68
C ASN A 64 -18.76 5.63 -23.41
N GLU A 65 -17.84 4.66 -23.29
CA GLU A 65 -16.48 4.74 -23.85
C GLU A 65 -15.65 5.90 -23.30
N ASP A 66 -15.90 6.33 -22.06
CA ASP A 66 -15.20 7.40 -21.34
C ASP A 66 -14.52 6.93 -20.04
N ALA A 67 -14.10 5.66 -20.02
CA ALA A 67 -13.45 5.04 -18.89
C ALA A 67 -12.14 5.75 -18.49
N LEU A 68 -11.93 5.86 -17.18
CA LEU A 68 -10.73 6.45 -16.58
C LEU A 68 -9.56 5.43 -16.51
N PRO A 69 -8.31 5.86 -16.28
CA PRO A 69 -7.14 4.96 -16.35
C PRO A 69 -7.18 3.74 -15.41
N LEU A 70 -7.74 3.88 -14.20
CA LEU A 70 -7.91 2.80 -13.21
C LEU A 70 -9.38 2.60 -12.84
N ASP A 71 -10.25 2.84 -13.79
CA ASP A 71 -11.69 2.89 -13.58
C ASP A 71 -12.24 1.55 -13.08
N GLY A 72 -13.06 1.64 -12.04
CA GLY A 72 -13.75 0.49 -11.50
C GLY A 72 -12.89 -0.52 -10.74
N ILE A 73 -11.59 -0.26 -10.56
CA ILE A 73 -10.67 -1.14 -9.82
C ILE A 73 -10.82 -0.89 -8.32
N PRO A 74 -11.12 -1.93 -7.50
CA PRO A 74 -11.24 -1.79 -6.06
C PRO A 74 -9.89 -1.50 -5.37
N ILE A 75 -9.92 -0.68 -4.31
CA ILE A 75 -8.78 -0.35 -3.46
C ILE A 75 -9.19 -0.23 -1.99
N ALA A 76 -8.31 -0.63 -1.07
CA ALA A 76 -8.45 -0.34 0.35
C ALA A 76 -7.54 0.82 0.76
N HIS A 77 -8.01 1.70 1.65
CA HIS A 77 -7.21 2.83 2.11
C HIS A 77 -6.81 2.68 3.57
N LYS A 78 -5.52 2.85 3.89
CA LYS A 78 -5.08 2.93 5.29
C LYS A 78 -5.85 4.04 6.02
N ASP A 79 -6.30 3.78 7.23
CA ASP A 79 -7.17 4.69 7.99
C ASP A 79 -6.47 5.93 8.55
N ILE A 80 -5.37 6.31 7.95
CA ILE A 80 -4.62 7.55 8.19
C ILE A 80 -4.93 8.64 7.15
N PHE A 81 -5.44 8.23 5.96
CA PHE A 81 -5.81 9.16 4.90
C PHE A 81 -7.23 9.68 5.12
N CYS A 82 -7.36 10.98 5.38
CA CYS A 82 -8.65 11.66 5.48
C CYS A 82 -9.47 11.44 4.21
N THR A 83 -10.74 11.06 4.38
CA THR A 83 -11.70 10.90 3.29
C THR A 83 -12.97 11.62 3.67
N LYS A 84 -13.37 12.62 2.88
CA LYS A 84 -14.48 13.51 3.20
C LYS A 84 -15.79 12.73 3.44
N GLY A 85 -16.44 13.00 4.59
CA GLY A 85 -17.70 12.35 4.98
C GLY A 85 -17.54 10.86 5.36
N ILE A 86 -16.31 10.35 5.49
CA ILE A 86 -16.02 8.99 5.90
C ILE A 86 -15.16 9.01 7.16
N LEU A 87 -15.46 8.08 8.06
CA LEU A 87 -14.75 7.91 9.31
C LEU A 87 -13.23 7.71 9.05
N THR A 88 -12.40 8.49 9.77
CA THR A 88 -10.94 8.40 9.71
C THR A 88 -10.38 8.43 11.12
N THR A 89 -10.00 7.27 11.65
CA THR A 89 -9.72 7.11 13.07
C THR A 89 -8.24 6.99 13.42
N CYS A 90 -7.37 6.70 12.45
CA CYS A 90 -5.95 6.36 12.70
C CYS A 90 -5.78 5.21 13.72
N GLY A 91 -6.73 4.28 13.82
CA GLY A 91 -6.69 3.21 14.82
C GLY A 91 -6.88 3.68 16.26
N SER A 92 -7.33 4.94 16.48
CA SER A 92 -7.40 5.58 17.78
C SER A 92 -8.84 5.78 18.27
N ARG A 93 -9.02 5.60 19.58
CA ARG A 93 -10.27 5.98 20.26
C ARG A 93 -10.53 7.49 20.19
N MET A 94 -9.49 8.30 20.17
CA MET A 94 -9.62 9.77 20.13
C MET A 94 -10.34 10.26 18.87
N LEU A 95 -10.17 9.55 17.76
CA LEU A 95 -10.79 9.86 16.47
C LEU A 95 -11.90 8.86 16.09
N SER A 96 -12.39 8.05 17.01
CA SER A 96 -13.37 6.98 16.72
C SER A 96 -14.71 7.47 16.15
N ASN A 97 -14.98 8.77 16.21
CA ASN A 97 -16.16 9.42 15.66
C ASN A 97 -15.81 10.58 14.71
N PHE A 98 -14.56 10.65 14.26
CA PHE A 98 -14.13 11.74 13.37
C PHE A 98 -14.46 11.42 11.91
N GLU A 99 -15.46 12.08 11.38
CA GLU A 99 -15.72 12.14 9.94
C GLU A 99 -14.97 13.34 9.35
N SER A 100 -14.05 13.06 8.43
CA SER A 100 -13.21 14.12 7.87
C SER A 100 -14.02 15.10 7.00
N PRO A 101 -13.88 16.44 7.18
CA PRO A 101 -14.53 17.44 6.35
C PRO A 101 -13.83 17.62 4.98
N TYR A 102 -12.69 17.01 4.75
CA TYR A 102 -11.90 17.08 3.52
C TYR A 102 -11.23 15.74 3.20
N SER A 103 -10.76 15.60 1.97
CA SER A 103 -10.03 14.41 1.54
C SER A 103 -8.54 14.65 1.44
N ALA A 104 -7.76 13.60 1.70
CA ALA A 104 -6.33 13.56 1.40
C ALA A 104 -6.09 13.60 -0.12
N THR A 105 -5.03 14.27 -0.55
CA THR A 105 -4.65 14.33 -1.97
C THR A 105 -4.45 12.93 -2.57
N VAL A 106 -3.92 11.98 -1.80
CA VAL A 106 -3.78 10.57 -2.21
C VAL A 106 -5.15 9.99 -2.59
N TYR A 107 -6.16 10.16 -1.73
CA TYR A 107 -7.52 9.70 -2.04
C TYR A 107 -8.08 10.42 -3.27
N GLU A 108 -8.00 11.76 -3.32
CA GLU A 108 -8.53 12.55 -4.44
C GLU A 108 -7.92 12.16 -5.79
N LYS A 109 -6.61 11.86 -5.82
CA LYS A 109 -5.92 11.42 -7.05
C LYS A 109 -6.41 10.05 -7.51
N LEU A 110 -6.52 9.08 -6.61
CA LEU A 110 -6.98 7.73 -6.93
C LEU A 110 -8.46 7.69 -7.31
N ASP A 111 -9.30 8.47 -6.63
CA ASP A 111 -10.71 8.66 -6.98
C ASP A 111 -10.88 9.27 -8.39
N LYS A 112 -10.06 10.27 -8.75
CA LYS A 112 -10.02 10.86 -10.10
C LYS A 112 -9.56 9.88 -11.18
N GLN A 113 -8.84 8.83 -10.81
CA GLN A 113 -8.48 7.74 -11.74
C GLN A 113 -9.59 6.69 -11.84
N GLY A 114 -10.67 6.84 -11.07
CA GLY A 114 -11.84 5.96 -11.09
C GLY A 114 -11.76 4.76 -10.15
N MET A 115 -10.79 4.71 -9.23
CA MET A 115 -10.69 3.59 -8.30
C MET A 115 -11.85 3.57 -7.29
N VAL A 116 -12.27 2.35 -6.91
CA VAL A 116 -13.42 2.09 -6.03
C VAL A 116 -12.94 1.82 -4.62
N MET A 117 -13.31 2.66 -3.66
CA MET A 117 -12.91 2.53 -2.26
C MET A 117 -13.73 1.46 -1.52
N LEU A 118 -13.11 0.33 -1.15
CA LEU A 118 -13.75 -0.74 -0.35
C LEU A 118 -13.92 -0.37 1.12
N GLY A 119 -13.00 0.40 1.69
CA GLY A 119 -13.02 0.77 3.09
C GLY A 119 -11.68 1.27 3.62
N LYS A 120 -11.64 1.45 4.96
CA LYS A 120 -10.50 1.95 5.72
C LYS A 120 -9.84 0.81 6.48
N THR A 121 -8.56 0.56 6.20
CA THR A 121 -7.82 -0.56 6.81
C THR A 121 -7.26 -0.20 8.17
N ASN A 122 -7.23 -1.21 9.04
CA ASN A 122 -6.72 -1.12 10.40
C ASN A 122 -5.21 -0.85 10.41
N MET A 123 -4.74 -0.22 11.48
CA MET A 123 -3.36 0.25 11.60
C MET A 123 -2.96 0.38 13.08
N ASP A 124 -1.67 0.39 13.38
CA ASP A 124 -1.21 0.85 14.69
C ASP A 124 -1.67 2.28 14.95
N GLU A 125 -2.05 2.59 16.18
CA GLU A 125 -2.59 3.89 16.60
C GLU A 125 -1.64 5.02 16.17
N PHE A 126 -2.15 6.00 15.38
CA PHE A 126 -1.41 7.11 14.79
C PHE A 126 -0.12 6.70 14.05
N ALA A 127 -0.10 5.50 13.47
CA ALA A 127 1.07 4.90 12.81
C ALA A 127 2.29 4.68 13.74
N MET A 128 2.10 4.75 15.05
CA MET A 128 3.13 4.56 16.09
C MET A 128 3.20 3.10 16.53
N GLY A 129 3.74 2.23 15.66
CA GLY A 129 3.89 0.81 15.95
C GLY A 129 4.48 0.05 14.78
N SER A 130 4.68 -1.25 14.97
CA SER A 130 5.27 -2.14 13.96
C SER A 130 4.66 -3.55 13.94
N SER A 131 3.55 -3.77 14.65
CA SER A 131 2.90 -5.08 14.77
C SER A 131 1.39 -5.07 14.52
N ASN A 132 0.78 -3.88 14.50
CA ASN A 132 -0.66 -3.63 14.45
C ASN A 132 -1.43 -4.20 15.66
N GLU A 133 -0.79 -4.12 16.83
CA GLU A 133 -1.39 -4.52 18.10
C GLU A 133 -1.93 -3.33 18.91
N THR A 134 -1.54 -2.10 18.57
CA THR A 134 -1.88 -0.89 19.33
C THR A 134 -3.21 -0.26 18.94
N SER A 135 -3.89 -0.77 17.91
CA SER A 135 -5.18 -0.25 17.46
C SER A 135 -6.25 -0.37 18.52
N PHE A 136 -7.02 0.71 18.75
CA PHE A 136 -8.22 0.69 19.58
C PHE A 136 -9.28 -0.31 19.07
N PHE A 137 -9.32 -0.56 17.76
CA PHE A 137 -10.25 -1.49 17.13
C PHE A 137 -9.79 -2.95 17.19
N GLY A 138 -8.74 -3.23 17.96
CA GLY A 138 -8.16 -4.54 18.13
C GLY A 138 -7.03 -4.84 17.15
N LYS A 139 -6.27 -5.87 17.49
CA LYS A 139 -5.11 -6.31 16.73
C LYS A 139 -5.49 -6.93 15.38
N VAL A 140 -4.65 -6.73 14.39
CA VAL A 140 -4.72 -7.40 13.09
C VAL A 140 -3.92 -8.71 13.14
N LYS A 141 -4.40 -9.73 12.44
CA LYS A 141 -3.74 -11.03 12.35
C LYS A 141 -3.12 -11.24 10.97
N ASN A 142 -2.02 -12.00 10.94
CA ASN A 142 -1.36 -12.37 9.70
C ASN A 142 -2.17 -13.47 8.98
N PRO A 143 -2.56 -13.30 7.71
CA PRO A 143 -3.33 -14.29 6.97
C PRO A 143 -2.63 -15.65 6.77
N TRP A 144 -1.30 -15.66 6.76
CA TRP A 144 -0.51 -16.90 6.64
C TRP A 144 -0.57 -17.76 7.91
N ASN A 145 -0.65 -17.11 9.07
CA ASN A 145 -0.82 -17.78 10.35
C ASN A 145 -1.45 -16.80 11.35
N LEU A 146 -2.66 -17.08 11.81
CA LEU A 146 -3.46 -16.20 12.68
C LEU A 146 -2.87 -16.00 14.09
N ASP A 147 -1.85 -16.76 14.48
CA ASP A 147 -1.12 -16.59 15.74
C ASP A 147 0.01 -15.56 15.62
N TYR A 148 0.31 -15.07 14.41
CA TYR A 148 1.37 -14.11 14.16
C TYR A 148 0.81 -12.73 13.78
N VAL A 149 1.65 -11.72 13.98
CA VAL A 149 1.36 -10.33 13.56
C VAL A 149 1.60 -10.15 12.06
N PRO A 150 0.83 -9.28 11.38
CA PRO A 150 1.07 -8.95 9.97
C PRO A 150 2.20 -7.94 9.78
N GLY A 151 2.75 -7.42 10.88
CA GLY A 151 3.57 -6.22 10.88
C GLY A 151 2.74 -4.94 10.94
N GLY A 152 3.41 -3.80 10.95
CA GLY A 152 2.78 -2.49 11.08
C GLY A 152 3.72 -1.34 10.71
N SER A 153 3.17 -0.15 10.75
CA SER A 153 1.82 0.24 11.16
C SER A 153 0.72 0.00 10.12
N SER A 154 1.03 -0.39 8.88
CA SER A 154 0.03 -0.68 7.82
C SER A 154 -0.37 -2.16 7.80
N GLY A 155 -0.57 -2.79 8.99
CA GLY A 155 -0.86 -4.21 9.09
C GLY A 155 -2.19 -4.61 8.46
N GLY A 156 -3.23 -3.80 8.61
CA GLY A 156 -4.53 -4.02 7.96
C GLY A 156 -4.43 -3.97 6.43
N SER A 157 -3.66 -3.01 5.88
CA SER A 157 -3.42 -2.91 4.43
C SER A 157 -2.68 -4.15 3.90
N ALA A 158 -1.67 -4.64 4.61
CA ALA A 158 -0.96 -5.85 4.21
C ALA A 158 -1.84 -7.10 4.37
N ALA A 159 -2.54 -7.23 5.49
CA ALA A 159 -3.39 -8.39 5.75
C ALA A 159 -4.54 -8.51 4.73
N CYS A 160 -5.23 -7.40 4.40
CA CYS A 160 -6.34 -7.46 3.45
C CYS A 160 -5.88 -7.83 2.03
N VAL A 161 -4.72 -7.31 1.57
CA VAL A 161 -4.18 -7.65 0.24
C VAL A 161 -3.68 -9.10 0.21
N SER A 162 -2.97 -9.55 1.25
CA SER A 162 -2.48 -10.93 1.34
C SER A 162 -3.60 -11.97 1.43
N ALA A 163 -4.73 -11.61 2.07
CA ALA A 163 -5.93 -12.45 2.14
C ALA A 163 -6.84 -12.30 0.92
N GLU A 164 -6.44 -11.55 -0.10
CA GLU A 164 -7.23 -11.29 -1.30
C GLU A 164 -8.60 -10.65 -0.98
N LEU A 165 -8.67 -9.79 0.04
CA LEU A 165 -9.85 -8.98 0.37
C LEU A 165 -9.86 -7.63 -0.34
N ALA A 166 -8.73 -7.25 -0.91
CA ALA A 166 -8.54 -6.13 -1.82
C ALA A 166 -7.39 -6.46 -2.77
N PRO A 167 -7.42 -6.01 -4.03
CA PRO A 167 -6.31 -6.27 -4.97
C PRO A 167 -5.07 -5.43 -4.62
N VAL A 168 -5.26 -4.26 -4.02
CA VAL A 168 -4.22 -3.29 -3.67
C VAL A 168 -4.68 -2.43 -2.49
N ALA A 169 -3.73 -1.89 -1.73
CA ALA A 169 -4.04 -0.96 -0.64
C ALA A 169 -3.04 0.20 -0.56
N THR A 170 -3.52 1.39 -0.15
CA THR A 170 -2.63 2.46 0.28
C THR A 170 -2.06 2.17 1.65
N ALA A 171 -0.87 2.69 1.91
CA ALA A 171 -0.15 2.52 3.16
C ALA A 171 0.75 3.73 3.44
N THR A 172 1.35 3.82 4.63
CA THR A 172 2.33 4.85 4.97
C THR A 172 3.57 4.25 5.62
N ASP A 173 4.70 4.90 5.43
CA ASP A 173 5.99 4.45 5.96
C ASP A 173 6.76 5.64 6.54
N THR A 174 7.07 5.55 7.83
CA THR A 174 7.91 6.50 8.57
C THR A 174 9.25 5.86 8.90
N GLY A 175 9.23 4.61 9.37
CA GLY A 175 10.40 3.83 9.74
C GLY A 175 10.31 2.36 9.28
N GLY A 176 9.48 2.06 8.26
CA GLY A 176 9.28 0.68 7.76
C GLY A 176 7.82 0.28 7.59
N SER A 177 6.86 1.16 7.90
CA SER A 177 5.43 0.77 8.02
C SER A 177 4.70 0.42 6.72
N ILE A 178 5.37 0.45 5.56
CA ILE A 178 4.95 -0.21 4.31
C ILE A 178 5.76 -1.49 4.11
N ARG A 179 7.09 -1.36 4.14
CA ARG A 179 8.04 -2.41 3.74
C ARG A 179 8.00 -3.60 4.68
N GLN A 180 7.92 -3.37 5.99
CA GLN A 180 7.91 -4.44 6.99
C GLN A 180 6.62 -5.26 6.94
N PRO A 181 5.38 -4.69 6.99
CA PRO A 181 4.18 -5.51 6.88
C PRO A 181 4.04 -6.17 5.50
N ALA A 182 4.49 -5.54 4.42
CA ALA A 182 4.53 -6.18 3.10
C ALA A 182 5.42 -7.44 3.13
N SER A 183 6.62 -7.34 3.72
CA SER A 183 7.54 -8.47 3.87
C SER A 183 6.94 -9.61 4.71
N LEU A 184 6.32 -9.31 5.86
CA LEU A 184 5.73 -10.32 6.74
C LEU A 184 4.47 -10.98 6.17
N CYS A 185 3.81 -10.32 5.21
CA CYS A 185 2.61 -10.84 4.53
C CYS A 185 2.88 -11.38 3.12
N GLY A 186 4.15 -11.44 2.66
CA GLY A 186 4.52 -11.97 1.35
C GLY A 186 4.08 -11.10 0.18
N LEU A 187 4.20 -9.77 0.30
CA LEU A 187 3.72 -8.78 -0.65
C LEU A 187 4.83 -7.83 -1.13
N THR A 188 4.53 -7.09 -2.17
CA THR A 188 5.35 -5.94 -2.63
C THR A 188 4.87 -4.68 -1.94
N GLY A 189 5.78 -3.99 -1.24
CA GLY A 189 5.51 -2.70 -0.61
C GLY A 189 6.48 -1.64 -1.12
N ILE A 190 5.97 -0.52 -1.65
CA ILE A 190 6.81 0.58 -2.16
C ILE A 190 6.63 1.82 -1.31
N LYS A 191 7.72 2.23 -0.65
CA LYS A 191 7.87 3.56 -0.07
C LYS A 191 8.62 4.43 -1.08
N PRO A 192 7.97 5.42 -1.71
CA PRO A 192 8.67 6.30 -2.62
C PRO A 192 9.64 7.25 -1.89
N THR A 193 10.45 7.96 -2.64
CA THR A 193 11.26 9.06 -2.14
C THR A 193 10.38 10.12 -1.49
N TYR A 194 10.82 10.68 -0.35
CA TYR A 194 10.12 11.72 0.37
C TYR A 194 9.72 12.90 -0.54
N GLY A 195 8.47 13.34 -0.43
CA GLY A 195 7.91 14.42 -1.25
C GLY A 195 7.40 14.01 -2.63
N ARG A 196 7.50 12.74 -3.03
CA ARG A 196 6.93 12.26 -4.31
C ARG A 196 5.42 12.05 -4.26
N VAL A 197 4.89 11.72 -3.09
CA VAL A 197 3.47 11.59 -2.80
C VAL A 197 3.09 12.63 -1.77
N SER A 198 2.02 13.37 -2.00
CA SER A 198 1.54 14.40 -1.10
C SER A 198 1.15 13.84 0.26
N ARG A 199 1.47 14.59 1.32
CA ARG A 199 1.06 14.33 2.69
C ARG A 199 -0.16 15.13 3.12
N TYR A 200 -0.72 15.96 2.24
CA TYR A 200 -1.93 16.71 2.56
C TYR A 200 -3.10 15.76 2.85
N GLY A 201 -3.69 15.92 4.04
CA GLY A 201 -4.78 15.06 4.52
C GLY A 201 -4.34 13.66 4.99
N MET A 202 -3.05 13.36 5.00
CA MET A 202 -2.47 12.24 5.73
C MET A 202 -2.16 12.70 7.16
N ILE A 203 -2.77 12.09 8.16
CA ILE A 203 -2.52 12.42 9.56
C ILE A 203 -1.09 12.03 9.91
N ALA A 204 -0.31 12.99 10.44
CA ALA A 204 1.13 12.79 10.63
C ALA A 204 1.46 11.94 11.87
N PHE A 205 2.51 11.13 11.76
CA PHE A 205 3.29 10.63 12.89
C PHE A 205 4.56 11.50 13.06
N ALA A 206 5.46 11.47 12.09
CA ALA A 206 6.70 12.24 12.08
C ALA A 206 6.83 12.96 10.73
N SER A 207 6.43 14.22 10.69
CA SER A 207 6.25 14.98 9.44
C SER A 207 7.46 15.02 8.52
N SER A 208 8.68 14.96 9.07
CA SER A 208 9.93 14.95 8.30
C SER A 208 10.32 13.57 7.75
N LEU A 209 9.59 12.51 8.09
CA LEU A 209 9.89 11.13 7.72
C LEU A 209 8.72 10.42 6.99
N ASP A 210 7.49 10.81 7.29
CA ASP A 210 6.29 10.15 6.80
C ASP A 210 6.17 10.21 5.28
N GLN A 211 5.83 9.09 4.65
CA GLN A 211 5.55 9.02 3.24
C GLN A 211 4.41 8.05 2.93
N GLY A 212 3.46 8.49 2.10
CA GLY A 212 2.45 7.62 1.53
C GLY A 212 3.03 6.70 0.45
N GLY A 213 2.46 5.51 0.31
CA GLY A 213 2.84 4.54 -0.72
C GLY A 213 1.82 3.41 -0.82
N VAL A 214 2.23 2.28 -1.38
CA VAL A 214 1.36 1.20 -1.84
C VAL A 214 1.83 -0.16 -1.33
N ILE A 215 0.87 -1.03 -1.05
CA ILE A 215 1.06 -2.47 -0.86
C ILE A 215 0.22 -3.22 -1.90
N ALA A 216 0.83 -4.11 -2.67
CA ALA A 216 0.21 -4.91 -3.72
C ALA A 216 0.83 -6.30 -3.81
N ARG A 217 0.27 -7.19 -4.62
CA ARG A 217 0.80 -8.54 -4.83
C ARG A 217 1.99 -8.58 -5.79
N SER A 218 2.09 -7.60 -6.70
CA SER A 218 3.18 -7.51 -7.67
C SER A 218 3.80 -6.12 -7.71
N ALA A 219 5.01 -6.01 -8.27
CA ALA A 219 5.69 -4.75 -8.49
C ALA A 219 4.94 -3.90 -9.55
N GLU A 220 4.36 -4.54 -10.56
CA GLU A 220 3.55 -3.87 -11.59
C GLU A 220 2.31 -3.22 -11.00
N ASP A 221 1.51 -3.97 -10.21
CA ASP A 221 0.32 -3.44 -9.53
C ASP A 221 0.68 -2.27 -8.61
N ALA A 222 1.78 -2.41 -7.85
CA ALA A 222 2.26 -1.35 -6.98
C ALA A 222 2.71 -0.10 -7.76
N ALA A 223 3.36 -0.26 -8.91
CA ALA A 223 3.82 0.82 -9.78
C ALA A 223 2.63 1.60 -10.35
N LEU A 224 1.61 0.92 -10.89
CA LEU A 224 0.40 1.54 -11.44
C LEU A 224 -0.29 2.48 -10.44
N VAL A 225 -0.48 2.01 -9.20
CA VAL A 225 -1.16 2.80 -8.18
C VAL A 225 -0.25 3.90 -7.63
N LEU A 226 1.05 3.64 -7.46
CA LEU A 226 2.01 4.64 -7.00
C LEU A 226 2.15 5.79 -8.00
N GLU A 227 2.17 5.49 -9.29
CA GLU A 227 2.15 6.51 -10.35
C GLU A 227 0.93 7.41 -10.22
N ALA A 228 -0.27 6.82 -10.12
CA ALA A 228 -1.54 7.54 -10.03
C ALA A 228 -1.61 8.47 -8.80
N MET A 229 -1.00 8.11 -7.67
CA MET A 229 -1.00 8.92 -6.44
C MET A 229 0.18 9.89 -6.33
N SER A 230 1.17 9.83 -7.25
CA SER A 230 2.37 10.66 -7.26
C SER A 230 2.16 12.03 -7.92
N GLY A 231 3.22 12.88 -7.85
CA GLY A 231 3.28 14.20 -8.48
C GLY A 231 3.00 15.36 -7.54
N HIS A 232 3.30 16.56 -8.01
CA HIS A 232 3.25 17.79 -7.23
C HIS A 232 1.86 18.10 -6.65
N ASP A 233 1.87 18.59 -5.40
CA ASP A 233 0.69 19.10 -4.72
C ASP A 233 1.01 20.44 -4.03
N PRO A 234 0.42 21.56 -4.46
CA PRO A 234 0.63 22.87 -3.83
C PRO A 234 0.08 22.97 -2.40
N LYS A 235 -0.76 22.01 -1.96
CA LYS A 235 -1.28 21.96 -0.59
C LYS A 235 -0.27 21.37 0.41
N ASP A 236 0.80 20.71 -0.07
CA ASP A 236 1.87 20.14 0.75
C ASP A 236 3.19 20.85 0.44
N SER A 237 3.69 21.66 1.38
CA SER A 237 4.94 22.41 1.22
C SER A 237 6.18 21.53 1.05
N THR A 238 6.09 20.24 1.35
CA THR A 238 7.20 19.27 1.17
C THR A 238 7.08 18.49 -0.13
N SER A 239 5.98 18.67 -0.87
CA SER A 239 5.79 18.01 -2.17
C SER A 239 6.81 18.54 -3.19
N LEU A 240 7.55 17.62 -3.81
CA LEU A 240 8.51 17.97 -4.86
C LEU A 240 7.76 18.51 -6.09
N ASN A 241 8.23 19.62 -6.64
CA ASN A 241 7.69 20.16 -7.89
C ASN A 241 8.20 19.35 -9.09
N LEU A 242 7.71 18.13 -9.20
CA LEU A 242 8.01 17.15 -10.24
C LEU A 242 6.72 16.48 -10.69
N ASP A 243 6.61 16.20 -11.96
CA ASP A 243 5.51 15.40 -12.52
C ASP A 243 5.48 13.99 -11.94
N ALA A 244 4.33 13.33 -12.06
CA ALA A 244 4.23 11.92 -11.73
C ALA A 244 5.22 11.13 -12.63
N PRO A 245 6.00 10.21 -12.05
CA PRO A 245 6.91 9.38 -12.83
C PRO A 245 6.11 8.36 -13.65
N ASP A 246 6.58 8.00 -14.82
CA ASP A 246 6.15 6.78 -15.49
C ASP A 246 6.92 5.60 -14.88
N LEU A 247 6.27 4.90 -13.94
CA LEU A 247 6.87 3.78 -13.21
C LEU A 247 6.70 2.44 -13.93
N THR A 248 5.86 2.40 -14.94
CA THR A 248 5.56 1.18 -15.70
C THR A 248 6.36 1.03 -16.99
N ALA A 249 6.89 2.13 -17.54
CA ALA A 249 7.57 2.18 -18.83
C ALA A 249 8.71 1.17 -19.00
N ASN A 250 9.48 0.91 -17.94
CA ASN A 250 10.71 0.11 -18.01
C ASN A 250 10.65 -1.19 -17.21
N LEU A 251 9.46 -1.63 -16.76
CA LEU A 251 9.32 -2.82 -15.91
C LEU A 251 9.82 -4.11 -16.57
N ASN A 252 9.78 -4.18 -17.89
CA ASN A 252 10.19 -5.36 -18.66
C ASN A 252 11.55 -5.17 -19.37
N ASP A 253 12.27 -4.09 -19.07
CA ASP A 253 13.57 -3.84 -19.67
C ASP A 253 14.63 -4.79 -19.09
N SER A 254 15.65 -5.06 -19.91
CA SER A 254 16.78 -5.87 -19.47
C SER A 254 17.58 -5.17 -18.37
N ILE A 255 17.85 -5.87 -17.27
CA ILE A 255 18.73 -5.40 -16.19
C ILE A 255 20.20 -5.77 -16.37
N LYS A 256 20.57 -6.27 -17.57
CA LYS A 256 21.96 -6.66 -17.88
C LYS A 256 22.90 -5.49 -17.68
N GLY A 257 23.94 -5.69 -16.87
CA GLY A 257 24.93 -4.66 -16.51
C GLY A 257 24.47 -3.68 -15.43
N MET A 258 23.25 -3.81 -14.90
CA MET A 258 22.81 -3.03 -13.74
C MET A 258 23.62 -3.46 -12.51
N LYS A 259 24.13 -2.48 -11.75
CA LYS A 259 24.85 -2.74 -10.50
C LYS A 259 23.88 -2.77 -9.32
N ILE A 260 23.89 -3.89 -8.59
CA ILE A 260 23.13 -4.09 -7.36
C ILE A 260 24.10 -4.14 -6.18
N GLY A 261 24.01 -3.13 -5.29
CA GLY A 261 24.84 -3.05 -4.11
C GLY A 261 24.30 -3.92 -2.97
N LEU A 262 25.18 -4.72 -2.37
CA LEU A 262 24.90 -5.47 -1.14
C LEU A 262 25.62 -4.79 0.02
N PRO A 263 24.90 -4.09 0.92
CA PRO A 263 25.49 -3.47 2.09
C PRO A 263 25.95 -4.53 3.09
N LYS A 264 27.24 -4.63 3.33
CA LYS A 264 27.83 -5.64 4.24
C LYS A 264 27.24 -5.56 5.65
N GLU A 265 26.88 -4.35 6.11
CA GLU A 265 26.35 -4.12 7.46
C GLU A 265 25.00 -4.82 7.71
N PHE A 266 24.27 -5.22 6.67
CA PHE A 266 23.05 -6.02 6.82
C PHE A 266 23.35 -7.51 7.03
N PHE A 267 24.53 -7.97 6.64
CA PHE A 267 24.95 -9.38 6.73
C PHE A 267 25.91 -9.63 7.90
N ASP A 268 26.42 -8.58 8.55
CA ASP A 268 27.29 -8.67 9.75
C ASP A 268 26.53 -9.06 11.04
N ARG A 269 25.25 -9.42 10.94
CA ARG A 269 24.37 -9.79 12.06
C ARG A 269 23.89 -11.22 11.88
N GLU A 270 23.55 -11.90 12.96
CA GLU A 270 22.83 -13.17 12.90
C GLU A 270 21.48 -12.97 12.18
N ILE A 271 21.36 -13.54 11.01
CA ILE A 271 20.14 -13.59 10.21
C ILE A 271 19.64 -15.04 10.25
N PRO A 272 18.34 -15.30 10.48
CA PRO A 272 17.80 -16.64 10.38
C PRO A 272 18.10 -17.26 9.01
N SER A 273 18.56 -18.50 8.97
CA SER A 273 19.02 -19.16 7.75
C SER A 273 17.98 -19.18 6.62
N PHE A 274 16.69 -19.27 6.94
CA PHE A 274 15.63 -19.21 5.93
C PHE A 274 15.53 -17.83 5.25
N VAL A 275 15.83 -16.73 5.97
CA VAL A 275 15.90 -15.38 5.40
C VAL A 275 17.14 -15.23 4.53
N GLU A 276 18.29 -15.69 5.02
CA GLU A 276 19.55 -15.67 4.29
C GLU A 276 19.43 -16.42 2.95
N ASN A 277 18.92 -17.65 2.98
CA ASN A 277 18.67 -18.45 1.78
C ASN A 277 17.77 -17.74 0.76
N SER A 278 16.68 -17.10 1.22
CA SER A 278 15.78 -16.37 0.33
C SER A 278 16.45 -15.16 -0.33
N ILE A 279 17.35 -14.47 0.39
CA ILE A 279 18.15 -13.37 -0.16
C ILE A 279 19.17 -13.91 -1.18
N GLU A 280 19.84 -15.02 -0.88
CA GLU A 280 20.79 -15.64 -1.80
C GLU A 280 20.11 -16.13 -3.09
N GLU A 281 18.92 -16.72 -3.00
CA GLU A 281 18.12 -17.09 -4.15
C GLU A 281 17.79 -15.86 -5.02
N ALA A 282 17.33 -14.75 -4.40
CA ALA A 282 17.05 -13.52 -5.13
C ALA A 282 18.30 -12.95 -5.81
N ILE A 283 19.45 -12.96 -5.12
CA ILE A 283 20.75 -12.54 -5.68
C ILE A 283 21.12 -13.41 -6.88
N SER A 284 20.90 -14.72 -6.81
CA SER A 284 21.16 -15.63 -7.93
C SER A 284 20.31 -15.26 -9.15
N VAL A 285 19.02 -15.04 -8.96
CA VAL A 285 18.10 -14.61 -10.04
C VAL A 285 18.60 -13.33 -10.71
N TYR A 286 19.00 -12.30 -9.94
CA TYR A 286 19.54 -11.07 -10.52
C TYR A 286 20.82 -11.29 -11.31
N LYS A 287 21.74 -12.16 -10.84
CA LYS A 287 22.97 -12.54 -11.58
C LYS A 287 22.62 -13.24 -12.90
N ASP A 288 21.66 -14.17 -12.88
CA ASP A 288 21.24 -14.92 -14.06
C ASP A 288 20.59 -13.99 -15.11
N LEU A 289 19.94 -12.93 -14.66
CA LEU A 289 19.41 -11.85 -15.52
C LEU A 289 20.49 -10.87 -15.99
N GLY A 290 21.75 -11.06 -15.60
CA GLY A 290 22.91 -10.31 -16.05
C GLY A 290 23.24 -9.06 -15.23
N ALA A 291 22.67 -8.88 -14.05
CA ALA A 291 23.08 -7.81 -13.14
C ALA A 291 24.43 -8.10 -12.49
N GLU A 292 25.18 -7.04 -12.16
CA GLU A 292 26.44 -7.09 -11.43
C GLU A 292 26.19 -6.88 -9.95
N ILE A 293 26.53 -7.85 -9.10
CA ILE A 293 26.45 -7.71 -7.64
C ILE A 293 27.74 -7.09 -7.13
N VAL A 294 27.64 -5.97 -6.41
CA VAL A 294 28.77 -5.25 -5.84
C VAL A 294 28.62 -5.09 -4.33
N GLU A 295 29.69 -5.34 -3.57
CA GLU A 295 29.70 -5.05 -2.14
C GLU A 295 29.76 -3.53 -1.93
N VAL A 296 28.91 -3.02 -1.03
CA VAL A 296 28.89 -1.62 -0.65
C VAL A 296 28.88 -1.49 0.88
N SER A 297 29.22 -0.33 1.41
CA SER A 297 29.18 -0.04 2.84
C SER A 297 28.34 1.20 3.13
N LEU A 298 27.40 1.06 4.06
CA LEU A 298 26.55 2.13 4.59
C LEU A 298 27.06 2.55 5.97
N LYS A 299 28.15 3.30 6.00
CA LYS A 299 28.95 3.64 7.22
C LYS A 299 28.12 4.16 8.41
N ASN A 300 27.00 4.82 8.16
CA ASN A 300 26.17 5.45 9.18
C ASN A 300 24.86 4.70 9.48
N ILE A 301 24.68 3.49 8.95
CA ILE A 301 23.40 2.75 9.11
C ILE A 301 23.08 2.46 10.58
N ASN A 302 24.06 2.30 11.43
CA ASN A 302 23.90 2.11 12.88
C ASN A 302 23.30 3.33 13.60
N LEU A 303 23.34 4.52 12.99
CA LEU A 303 22.71 5.73 13.52
C LEU A 303 21.22 5.82 13.17
N SER A 304 20.70 5.02 12.26
CA SER A 304 19.33 5.12 11.79
C SER A 304 18.28 4.95 12.91
N LEU A 305 18.44 3.97 13.79
CA LEU A 305 17.55 3.76 14.93
C LEU A 305 17.64 4.90 15.97
N PRO A 306 18.82 5.31 16.45
CA PRO A 306 18.93 6.47 17.34
C PRO A 306 18.32 7.75 16.75
N VAL A 307 18.57 8.04 15.47
CA VAL A 307 17.99 9.21 14.78
C VAL A 307 16.46 9.12 14.74
N TYR A 308 15.91 7.95 14.38
CA TYR A 308 14.48 7.74 14.37
C TYR A 308 13.85 8.02 15.75
N TYR A 309 14.40 7.45 16.84
CA TYR A 309 13.87 7.65 18.19
C TYR A 309 14.00 9.06 18.72
N ILE A 310 14.89 9.89 18.15
CA ILE A 310 15.02 11.32 18.51
C ILE A 310 14.05 12.16 17.69
N LEU A 311 13.97 11.94 16.36
CA LEU A 311 13.19 12.79 15.46
C LEU A 311 11.70 12.49 15.49
N ALA A 312 11.31 11.21 15.61
CA ALA A 312 9.90 10.82 15.50
C ALA A 312 9.04 11.33 16.68
N PRO A 313 9.51 11.37 17.95
CA PRO A 313 8.74 11.90 19.07
C PRO A 313 8.92 13.42 19.31
N ALA A 314 9.78 14.10 18.54
CA ALA A 314 10.01 15.53 18.66
C ALA A 314 8.99 16.34 17.86
#